data_2e187e7bd07233565a972bada78e79a8
#
_entry.id   2e187e7bd07233565a972bada78e79a8
#
_cell.length_a   1.000
_cell.length_b   1.000
_cell.length_c   1.000
_cell.angle_alpha   90.00
_cell.angle_beta   90.00
_cell.angle_gamma   90.00
#
_symmetry.space_group_name_H-M   'P 1'
#
loop_
_entity.id
_entity.type
_entity.pdbx_description
1 polymer ?
#
loop_
_entity_poly.entity_id
_entity_poly.type
_entity_poly.pdbx_seq_one_letter_code
_entity_poly.pdbx_strand_id
1 'polypeptide(L)'
;MDKWAEFIKLYNSFQYQGIEKCHGIIYHYTSPESLQGIFETKSLFATDMYFLNDASEGMYVIELIQDNIKQLCQNNETLIKYVERELRLLKIGKWTELVHNYTISFSMNGDSLEMWNYYTKGNSIQGYNIGFDIDKLASTIQIEILDDEGHQIKRNTDKHLVLYQGKVIYDRNRQLELIESIFNKFYSKYSEIGDEQMLSLVAHYMVSKAMNYGQFFKSKEFEIEEEYRFIFSTYLLDGQDNSEKGIPC
;
A
#
# COMPACT_ATOMS: atom_id res chain seq x y z
N MET A 1 22.83 -24.60 3.69
CA MET A 1 21.91 -23.53 4.12
C MET A 1 20.85 -23.43 3.04
N ASP A 2 19.59 -23.40 3.42
CA ASP A 2 18.48 -23.33 2.44
C ASP A 2 18.51 -21.94 1.75
N LYS A 3 18.88 -21.90 0.47
CA LYS A 3 18.98 -20.68 -0.33
C LYS A 3 17.66 -19.90 -0.36
N TRP A 4 16.53 -20.61 -0.33
CA TRP A 4 15.20 -20.02 -0.29
C TRP A 4 14.96 -19.26 1.00
N ALA A 5 15.38 -19.82 2.14
CA ALA A 5 15.25 -19.17 3.44
C ALA A 5 15.99 -17.82 3.52
N GLU A 6 17.09 -17.68 2.79
CA GLU A 6 17.82 -16.40 2.74
C GLU A 6 17.06 -15.30 2.01
N PHE A 7 16.39 -15.63 0.88
CA PHE A 7 15.55 -14.66 0.18
C PHE A 7 14.30 -14.28 0.99
N ILE A 8 13.67 -15.23 1.66
CA ILE A 8 12.54 -14.96 2.57
C ILE A 8 12.99 -14.05 3.71
N LYS A 9 14.16 -14.31 4.29
CA LYS A 9 14.75 -13.46 5.33
C LYS A 9 15.04 -12.05 4.81
N LEU A 10 15.60 -11.92 3.61
CA LEU A 10 15.81 -10.63 2.96
C LEU A 10 14.48 -9.91 2.75
N TYR A 11 13.47 -10.58 2.18
CA TYR A 11 12.13 -10.01 1.96
C TYR A 11 11.52 -9.47 3.26
N ASN A 12 11.59 -10.26 4.33
CA ASN A 12 11.04 -9.88 5.64
C ASN A 12 11.87 -8.79 6.36
N SER A 13 13.13 -8.62 5.98
CA SER A 13 14.00 -7.57 6.55
C SER A 13 13.72 -6.17 6.00
N PHE A 14 12.97 -6.07 4.89
CA PHE A 14 12.56 -4.78 4.34
C PHE A 14 11.46 -4.17 5.22
N GLN A 15 11.86 -3.20 6.04
CA GLN A 15 10.93 -2.42 6.87
C GLN A 15 10.77 -1.05 6.23
N TYR A 16 9.94 -0.87 5.24
CA TYR A 16 9.60 0.44 4.62
C TYR A 16 10.62 1.56 4.89
N GLN A 17 11.91 1.24 4.72
CA GLN A 17 13.00 2.19 4.89
C GLN A 17 12.86 3.30 3.85
N GLY A 18 12.91 4.56 4.29
CA GLY A 18 12.76 5.70 3.40
C GLY A 18 11.33 6.23 3.26
N ILE A 19 10.34 5.57 3.88
CA ILE A 19 9.02 6.14 4.10
C ILE A 19 9.08 6.99 5.36
N GLU A 20 8.83 8.29 5.22
CA GLU A 20 8.92 9.25 6.32
C GLU A 20 7.69 9.14 7.22
N LYS A 21 7.93 8.97 8.51
CA LYS A 21 6.90 9.12 9.54
C LYS A 21 6.97 10.52 10.12
N CYS A 22 5.83 11.07 10.47
CA CYS A 22 5.76 12.35 11.19
C CYS A 22 5.02 12.21 12.51
N HIS A 23 5.08 13.26 13.30
CA HIS A 23 4.35 13.42 14.55
C HIS A 23 3.40 14.61 14.42
N GLY A 24 2.42 14.70 15.29
CA GLY A 24 1.47 15.80 15.30
C GLY A 24 0.09 15.41 14.80
N ILE A 25 -0.61 16.38 14.24
CA ILE A 25 -2.00 16.21 13.83
C ILE A 25 -2.10 15.97 12.34
N ILE A 26 -2.87 14.96 11.96
CA ILE A 26 -3.32 14.68 10.60
C ILE A 26 -4.84 14.84 10.54
N TYR A 27 -5.36 15.15 9.36
CA TYR A 27 -6.74 15.59 9.18
C TYR A 27 -7.48 14.67 8.22
N HIS A 28 -8.67 14.23 8.65
CA HIS A 28 -9.59 13.47 7.83
C HIS A 28 -10.74 14.36 7.39
N TYR A 29 -10.75 14.72 6.11
CA TYR A 29 -11.81 15.53 5.50
C TYR A 29 -13.02 14.65 5.19
N THR A 30 -14.21 15.09 5.56
CA THR A 30 -15.39 14.23 5.51
C THR A 30 -16.69 15.03 5.35
N SER A 31 -17.75 14.36 4.92
CA SER A 31 -19.10 14.92 4.86
C SER A 31 -19.77 14.95 6.25
N PRO A 32 -20.85 15.71 6.43
CA PRO A 32 -21.64 15.68 7.66
C PRO A 32 -22.15 14.29 8.03
N GLU A 33 -22.61 13.53 7.04
CA GLU A 33 -23.14 12.18 7.21
C GLU A 33 -22.07 11.21 7.68
N SER A 34 -20.89 11.28 7.05
CA SER A 34 -19.75 10.45 7.44
C SER A 34 -19.21 10.84 8.80
N LEU A 35 -19.19 12.15 9.13
CA LEU A 35 -18.81 12.62 10.46
C LEU A 35 -19.72 12.02 11.54
N GLN A 36 -21.05 12.04 11.32
CA GLN A 36 -21.99 11.42 12.23
C GLN A 36 -21.70 9.93 12.41
N GLY A 37 -21.50 9.21 11.32
CA GLY A 37 -21.15 7.77 11.35
C GLY A 37 -19.88 7.50 12.17
N ILE A 38 -18.82 8.29 11.96
CA ILE A 38 -17.55 8.16 12.71
C ILE A 38 -17.79 8.36 14.22
N PHE A 39 -18.60 9.35 14.62
CA PHE A 39 -18.89 9.59 16.04
C PHE A 39 -19.76 8.49 16.66
N GLU A 40 -20.73 7.98 15.93
CA GLU A 40 -21.64 6.94 16.41
C GLU A 40 -20.92 5.58 16.55
N THR A 41 -20.14 5.21 15.53
CA THR A 41 -19.44 3.90 15.51
C THR A 41 -18.06 3.95 16.16
N LYS A 42 -17.47 5.14 16.32
CA LYS A 42 -16.07 5.35 16.73
C LYS A 42 -15.07 4.63 15.80
N SER A 43 -15.41 4.51 14.53
CA SER A 43 -14.65 3.77 13.53
C SER A 43 -14.36 4.63 12.31
N LEU A 44 -13.21 4.37 11.69
CA LEU A 44 -12.88 4.84 10.35
C LEU A 44 -12.86 3.62 9.43
N PHE A 45 -13.40 3.75 8.23
CA PHE A 45 -13.36 2.71 7.22
C PHE A 45 -12.04 2.78 6.45
N ALA A 46 -11.35 1.66 6.36
CA ALA A 46 -10.20 1.51 5.49
C ALA A 46 -10.67 1.00 4.13
N THR A 47 -10.30 1.69 3.07
CA THR A 47 -10.68 1.35 1.70
C THR A 47 -9.65 0.38 1.12
N ASP A 48 -10.11 -0.68 0.48
CA ASP A 48 -9.22 -1.54 -0.30
C ASP A 48 -8.56 -0.71 -1.41
N MET A 49 -7.25 -0.87 -1.57
CA MET A 49 -6.46 -0.09 -2.53
C MET A 49 -6.94 -0.18 -3.97
N TYR A 50 -7.61 -1.28 -4.34
CA TYR A 50 -8.19 -1.44 -5.67
C TYR A 50 -9.46 -0.61 -5.91
N PHE A 51 -10.05 -0.08 -4.85
CA PHE A 51 -11.26 0.75 -4.89
C PHE A 51 -11.00 2.21 -4.50
N LEU A 52 -9.73 2.64 -4.48
CA LEU A 52 -9.40 4.05 -4.30
C LEU A 52 -9.96 4.89 -5.45
N ASN A 53 -10.28 6.15 -5.16
CA ASN A 53 -10.85 7.09 -6.12
C ASN A 53 -9.97 7.29 -7.36
N ASP A 54 -8.67 7.09 -7.24
CA ASP A 54 -7.72 7.10 -8.35
C ASP A 54 -7.34 5.68 -8.74
N ALA A 55 -8.04 5.13 -9.72
CA ALA A 55 -7.74 3.82 -10.30
C ALA A 55 -6.31 3.74 -10.91
N SER A 56 -5.63 4.89 -11.10
CA SER A 56 -4.27 4.93 -11.61
C SER A 56 -3.23 4.58 -10.54
N GLU A 57 -3.54 4.73 -9.25
CA GLU A 57 -2.57 4.50 -8.17
C GLU A 57 -1.96 3.08 -8.20
N GLY A 58 -2.80 2.05 -8.38
CA GLY A 58 -2.31 0.68 -8.50
C GLY A 58 -1.47 0.42 -9.76
N MET A 59 -1.71 1.16 -10.84
CA MET A 59 -0.99 1.05 -12.11
C MET A 59 0.29 1.89 -12.14
N TYR A 60 0.34 2.97 -11.38
CA TYR A 60 1.44 3.93 -11.39
C TYR A 60 2.82 3.30 -11.13
N VAL A 61 2.91 2.42 -10.13
CA VAL A 61 4.17 1.71 -9.80
C VAL A 61 4.56 0.74 -10.90
N ILE A 62 3.58 0.08 -11.51
CA ILE A 62 3.81 -0.84 -12.63
C ILE A 62 4.44 -0.08 -13.80
N GLU A 63 3.91 1.09 -14.14
CA GLU A 63 4.45 1.94 -15.20
C GLU A 63 5.85 2.46 -14.84
N LEU A 64 6.06 2.89 -13.59
CA LEU A 64 7.38 3.33 -13.12
C LEU A 64 8.44 2.23 -13.26
N ILE A 65 8.10 0.99 -12.94
CA ILE A 65 9.00 -0.15 -13.14
C ILE A 65 9.21 -0.43 -14.64
N GLN A 66 8.16 -0.42 -15.46
CA GLN A 66 8.25 -0.69 -16.89
C GLN A 66 9.13 0.32 -17.62
N ASP A 67 8.96 1.60 -17.32
CA ASP A 67 9.75 2.69 -17.92
C ASP A 67 11.26 2.55 -17.63
N ASN A 68 11.62 1.92 -16.49
CA ASN A 68 12.99 1.84 -16.02
C ASN A 68 13.52 0.40 -15.94
N ILE A 69 12.84 -0.57 -16.54
CA ILE A 69 13.07 -2.01 -16.34
C ILE A 69 14.51 -2.45 -16.67
N LYS A 70 15.11 -1.90 -17.73
CA LYS A 70 16.49 -2.23 -18.12
C LYS A 70 17.50 -1.82 -17.06
N GLN A 71 17.36 -0.59 -16.53
CA GLN A 71 18.20 -0.08 -15.45
C GLN A 71 18.00 -0.88 -14.16
N LEU A 72 16.74 -1.08 -13.75
CA LEU A 72 16.37 -1.82 -12.53
C LEU A 72 16.88 -3.25 -12.55
N CYS A 73 16.85 -3.90 -13.70
CA CYS A 73 17.34 -5.28 -13.89
C CYS A 73 18.80 -5.36 -14.32
N GLN A 74 19.56 -4.25 -14.29
CA GLN A 74 20.98 -4.18 -14.67
C GLN A 74 21.26 -4.79 -16.06
N ASN A 75 20.35 -4.59 -17.02
CA ASN A 75 20.36 -5.15 -18.37
C ASN A 75 20.40 -6.69 -18.44
N ASN A 76 20.03 -7.40 -17.37
CA ASN A 76 19.91 -8.86 -17.38
C ASN A 76 18.61 -9.26 -18.10
N GLU A 77 18.72 -9.71 -19.35
CA GLU A 77 17.59 -10.04 -20.23
C GLU A 77 16.69 -11.15 -19.65
N THR A 78 17.24 -12.10 -18.92
CA THR A 78 16.46 -13.17 -18.31
C THR A 78 15.64 -12.64 -17.13
N LEU A 79 16.24 -11.80 -16.28
CA LEU A 79 15.54 -11.15 -15.17
C LEU A 79 14.44 -10.21 -15.69
N ILE A 80 14.71 -9.44 -16.74
CA ILE A 80 13.71 -8.56 -17.40
C ILE A 80 12.47 -9.36 -17.78
N LYS A 81 12.63 -10.50 -18.46
CA LYS A 81 11.51 -11.37 -18.85
C LYS A 81 10.68 -11.85 -17.65
N TYR A 82 11.33 -12.20 -16.55
CA TYR A 82 10.62 -12.62 -15.35
C TYR A 82 9.89 -11.44 -14.68
N VAL A 83 10.51 -10.27 -14.58
CA VAL A 83 9.87 -9.06 -14.05
C VAL A 83 8.67 -8.66 -14.91
N GLU A 84 8.81 -8.64 -16.23
CA GLU A 84 7.68 -8.38 -17.14
C GLU A 84 6.53 -9.39 -16.99
N ARG A 85 6.86 -10.65 -16.71
CA ARG A 85 5.84 -11.67 -16.41
C ARG A 85 5.07 -11.32 -15.13
N GLU A 86 5.78 -10.97 -14.05
CA GLU A 86 5.15 -10.59 -12.78
C GLU A 86 4.26 -9.35 -12.97
N LEU A 87 4.74 -8.32 -13.69
CA LEU A 87 3.94 -7.12 -13.96
C LEU A 87 2.68 -7.42 -14.81
N ARG A 88 2.76 -8.37 -15.75
CA ARG A 88 1.56 -8.83 -16.48
C ARG A 88 0.55 -9.54 -15.57
N LEU A 89 1.01 -10.36 -14.62
CA LEU A 89 0.13 -11.04 -13.66
C LEU A 89 -0.60 -10.03 -12.77
N LEU A 90 0.09 -8.97 -12.34
CA LEU A 90 -0.52 -7.85 -11.61
C LEU A 90 -1.65 -7.19 -12.41
N LYS A 91 -1.37 -6.84 -13.68
CA LYS A 91 -2.36 -6.16 -14.54
C LYS A 91 -3.65 -6.97 -14.78
N ILE A 92 -3.59 -8.29 -14.71
CA ILE A 92 -4.76 -9.16 -14.88
C ILE A 92 -5.39 -9.59 -13.55
N GLY A 93 -4.99 -8.96 -12.44
CA GLY A 93 -5.59 -9.18 -11.11
C GLY A 93 -5.20 -10.50 -10.42
N LYS A 94 -4.31 -11.30 -11.00
CA LYS A 94 -3.93 -12.60 -10.41
C LYS A 94 -3.06 -12.53 -9.14
N TRP A 95 -2.58 -11.34 -8.80
CA TRP A 95 -1.81 -11.10 -7.58
C TRP A 95 -2.66 -10.75 -6.36
N THR A 96 -3.91 -10.35 -6.60
CA THR A 96 -4.82 -9.86 -5.56
C THR A 96 -5.34 -10.95 -4.65
N GLU A 97 -5.16 -12.21 -5.03
CA GLU A 97 -5.73 -13.36 -4.32
C GLU A 97 -5.02 -13.67 -2.98
N LEU A 98 -3.82 -13.13 -2.74
CA LEU A 98 -2.98 -13.53 -1.59
C LEU A 98 -2.78 -12.43 -0.54
N VAL A 99 -2.88 -11.14 -0.90
CA VAL A 99 -2.64 -10.01 0.00
C VAL A 99 -3.65 -8.93 -0.28
N HIS A 100 -4.46 -8.58 0.71
CA HIS A 100 -5.33 -7.41 0.66
C HIS A 100 -4.69 -6.27 1.46
N ASN A 101 -4.65 -5.12 0.85
CA ASN A 101 -4.17 -3.90 1.48
C ASN A 101 -5.31 -2.89 1.55
N TYR A 102 -5.59 -2.45 2.76
CA TYR A 102 -6.58 -1.43 3.03
C TYR A 102 -5.88 -0.16 3.50
N THR A 103 -6.35 0.98 3.05
CA THR A 103 -5.75 2.26 3.43
C THR A 103 -6.79 3.22 4.04
N ILE A 104 -6.31 4.00 4.99
CA ILE A 104 -6.99 5.21 5.45
C ILE A 104 -6.05 6.37 5.14
N SER A 105 -6.55 7.31 4.35
CA SER A 105 -5.82 8.49 3.93
C SER A 105 -6.21 9.70 4.77
N PHE A 106 -5.19 10.47 5.16
CA PHE A 106 -5.31 11.72 5.89
C PHE A 106 -4.52 12.79 5.13
N SER A 107 -4.84 14.06 5.35
CA SER A 107 -3.98 15.18 4.94
C SER A 107 -3.16 15.69 6.11
N MET A 108 -1.95 16.14 5.89
CA MET A 108 -1.17 16.87 6.88
C MET A 108 -1.57 18.34 6.95
N ASN A 109 -2.38 18.81 6.00
CA ASN A 109 -2.91 20.17 5.94
C ASN A 109 -4.35 20.23 6.45
N GLY A 110 -4.57 20.97 7.52
CA GLY A 110 -5.90 21.11 8.14
C GLY A 110 -6.82 22.13 7.46
N ASP A 111 -6.33 22.90 6.49
CA ASP A 111 -7.13 23.93 5.80
C ASP A 111 -6.73 24.04 4.31
N SER A 112 -6.82 22.94 3.59
CA SER A 112 -6.60 22.89 2.14
C SER A 112 -7.90 23.09 1.39
N LEU A 113 -7.95 24.10 0.52
CA LEU A 113 -9.12 24.40 -0.32
C LEU A 113 -9.49 23.22 -1.21
N GLU A 114 -8.48 22.53 -1.75
CA GLU A 114 -8.64 21.36 -2.60
C GLU A 114 -9.29 20.21 -1.82
N MET A 115 -8.81 19.92 -0.61
CA MET A 115 -9.38 18.89 0.25
C MET A 115 -10.82 19.21 0.64
N TRP A 116 -11.13 20.48 0.94
CA TRP A 116 -12.49 20.95 1.13
C TRP A 116 -13.37 20.72 -0.12
N ASN A 117 -12.84 20.95 -1.30
CA ASN A 117 -13.57 20.78 -2.55
C ASN A 117 -13.80 19.31 -2.94
N TYR A 118 -12.86 18.42 -2.68
CA TYR A 118 -12.91 17.04 -3.16
C TYR A 118 -13.56 16.08 -2.18
N TYR A 119 -13.34 16.27 -0.87
CA TYR A 119 -13.66 15.24 0.12
C TYR A 119 -14.81 15.61 1.08
N THR A 120 -15.37 16.81 0.97
CA THR A 120 -16.43 17.23 1.89
C THR A 120 -17.80 17.38 1.22
N LYS A 121 -17.86 17.26 -0.08
CA LYS A 121 -19.11 17.40 -0.85
C LYS A 121 -19.92 16.11 -0.80
N GLY A 122 -20.63 15.88 0.30
CA GLY A 122 -21.76 14.97 0.33
C GLY A 122 -23.01 15.63 -0.28
N ASN A 123 -24.17 15.34 0.27
CA ASN A 123 -25.43 15.99 -0.12
C ASN A 123 -25.59 17.42 0.41
N SER A 124 -24.60 17.96 1.09
CA SER A 124 -24.59 19.29 1.68
C SER A 124 -23.43 20.15 1.19
N ILE A 125 -23.57 21.48 1.34
CA ILE A 125 -22.54 22.47 1.00
C ILE A 125 -21.46 22.53 2.12
N GLN A 126 -21.70 21.85 3.24
CA GLN A 126 -20.83 21.88 4.42
C GLN A 126 -19.97 20.63 4.48
N GLY A 127 -18.71 20.81 4.89
CA GLY A 127 -17.79 19.73 5.18
C GLY A 127 -17.15 19.92 6.55
N TYR A 128 -16.50 18.86 7.00
CA TYR A 128 -15.76 18.85 8.24
C TYR A 128 -14.37 18.26 8.02
N ASN A 129 -13.42 18.62 8.85
CA ASN A 129 -12.22 17.82 9.03
C ASN A 129 -12.07 17.42 10.50
N ILE A 130 -11.55 16.25 10.73
CA ILE A 130 -11.27 15.72 12.06
C ILE A 130 -9.77 15.61 12.22
N GLY A 131 -9.22 16.31 13.21
CA GLY A 131 -7.78 16.21 13.54
C GLY A 131 -7.51 14.99 14.44
N PHE A 132 -6.58 14.14 14.02
CA PHE A 132 -6.10 12.99 14.79
C PHE A 132 -4.62 13.19 15.13
N ASP A 133 -4.28 12.95 16.39
CA ASP A 133 -2.89 12.84 16.82
C ASP A 133 -2.33 11.50 16.31
N ILE A 134 -1.28 11.55 15.49
CA ILE A 134 -0.73 10.37 14.81
C ILE A 134 -0.30 9.30 15.81
N ASP A 135 0.42 9.68 16.85
CA ASP A 135 1.01 8.73 17.81
C ASP A 135 -0.09 8.04 18.63
N LYS A 136 -1.12 8.81 19.01
CA LYS A 136 -2.28 8.27 19.73
C LYS A 136 -3.09 7.36 18.82
N LEU A 137 -3.36 7.79 17.59
CA LEU A 137 -4.10 6.97 16.63
C LEU A 137 -3.37 5.64 16.39
N ALA A 138 -2.06 5.67 16.08
CA ALA A 138 -1.27 4.48 15.82
C ALA A 138 -1.21 3.51 17.00
N SER A 139 -1.26 4.03 18.24
CA SER A 139 -1.17 3.20 19.46
C SER A 139 -2.53 2.66 19.93
N THR A 140 -3.65 3.26 19.51
CA THR A 140 -5.00 2.91 19.96
C THR A 140 -5.84 2.22 18.91
N ILE A 141 -5.39 2.21 17.64
CA ILE A 141 -6.15 1.63 16.54
C ILE A 141 -6.37 0.14 16.75
N GLN A 142 -7.61 -0.27 16.68
CA GLN A 142 -8.03 -1.67 16.67
C GLN A 142 -8.71 -1.93 15.35
N ILE A 143 -8.44 -3.09 14.77
CA ILE A 143 -8.96 -3.44 13.45
C ILE A 143 -10.03 -4.50 13.61
N GLU A 144 -11.21 -4.19 13.11
CA GLU A 144 -12.32 -5.12 13.00
C GLU A 144 -12.55 -5.42 11.53
N ILE A 145 -12.68 -6.69 11.20
CA ILE A 145 -13.10 -7.13 9.87
C ILE A 145 -14.57 -7.51 9.99
N LEU A 146 -15.40 -6.84 9.20
CA LEU A 146 -16.84 -7.08 9.16
C LEU A 146 -17.20 -7.88 7.92
N ASP A 147 -18.25 -8.70 8.00
CA ASP A 147 -18.90 -9.30 6.83
C ASP A 147 -19.83 -8.29 6.13
N ASP A 148 -20.46 -8.71 5.04
CA ASP A 148 -21.38 -7.88 4.25
C ASP A 148 -22.63 -7.46 5.04
N GLU A 149 -22.92 -8.13 6.15
CA GLU A 149 -24.04 -7.85 7.06
C GLU A 149 -23.61 -6.98 8.24
N GLY A 150 -22.32 -6.62 8.31
CA GLY A 150 -21.75 -5.81 9.39
C GLY A 150 -21.40 -6.57 10.67
N HIS A 151 -21.41 -7.90 10.63
CA HIS A 151 -21.02 -8.71 11.77
C HIS A 151 -19.51 -8.89 11.83
N GLN A 152 -18.95 -8.81 13.03
CA GLN A 152 -17.52 -9.00 13.26
C GLN A 152 -17.09 -10.44 12.90
N ILE A 153 -16.22 -10.55 11.92
CA ILE A 153 -15.60 -11.83 11.59
C ILE A 153 -14.49 -12.09 12.62
N LYS A 154 -14.75 -13.02 13.53
CA LYS A 154 -13.70 -13.57 14.41
C LYS A 154 -12.75 -14.42 13.58
N ARG A 155 -11.75 -13.81 12.96
CA ARG A 155 -10.64 -14.55 12.36
C ARG A 155 -9.56 -14.71 13.42
N ASN A 156 -8.83 -15.82 13.41
CA ASN A 156 -7.57 -16.04 14.13
C ASN A 156 -6.45 -15.13 13.56
N THR A 157 -6.80 -13.91 13.13
CA THR A 157 -6.02 -13.03 12.25
C THR A 157 -5.10 -12.08 12.99
N ASP A 158 -5.16 -12.01 14.32
CA ASP A 158 -4.30 -11.12 15.12
C ASP A 158 -2.80 -11.34 14.87
N LYS A 159 -2.43 -12.44 14.22
CA LYS A 159 -1.02 -12.77 13.94
C LYS A 159 -0.52 -12.28 12.57
N HIS A 160 -1.40 -11.80 11.69
CA HIS A 160 -1.04 -11.57 10.27
C HIS A 160 -1.43 -10.19 9.74
N LEU A 161 -1.95 -9.33 10.59
CA LEU A 161 -2.24 -7.97 10.22
C LEU A 161 -1.02 -7.10 10.53
N VAL A 162 -0.52 -6.43 9.51
CA VAL A 162 0.62 -5.52 9.64
C VAL A 162 0.16 -4.10 9.34
N LEU A 163 0.40 -3.20 10.28
CA LEU A 163 0.15 -1.78 10.11
C LEU A 163 1.41 -1.07 9.63
N TYR A 164 1.29 -0.38 8.51
CA TYR A 164 2.29 0.56 8.02
C TYR A 164 1.73 1.97 8.04
N GLN A 165 2.58 2.96 8.23
CA GLN A 165 2.17 4.35 8.18
C GLN A 165 3.30 5.25 7.68
N GLY A 166 2.95 6.33 7.00
CA GLY A 166 3.92 7.31 6.53
C GLY A 166 3.35 8.31 5.54
N LYS A 167 4.19 9.27 5.18
CA LYS A 167 3.89 10.27 4.15
C LYS A 167 3.88 9.65 2.77
N VAL A 168 2.95 10.10 1.95
CA VAL A 168 2.96 9.80 0.51
C VAL A 168 4.11 10.55 -0.16
N ILE A 169 4.78 9.87 -1.08
CA ILE A 169 5.91 10.38 -1.83
C ILE A 169 5.43 10.77 -3.23
N TYR A 170 5.56 12.04 -3.60
CA TYR A 170 5.16 12.58 -4.90
C TYR A 170 6.34 12.81 -5.84
N ASP A 171 7.57 12.87 -5.32
CA ASP A 171 8.78 13.03 -6.12
C ASP A 171 9.13 11.73 -6.85
N ARG A 172 9.02 11.75 -8.20
CA ARG A 172 9.26 10.58 -9.05
C ARG A 172 10.68 10.03 -8.93
N ASN A 173 11.68 10.90 -8.74
CA ASN A 173 13.05 10.46 -8.59
C ASN A 173 13.24 9.70 -7.27
N ARG A 174 12.64 10.23 -6.21
CA ARG A 174 12.67 9.57 -4.90
C ARG A 174 11.96 8.21 -4.92
N GLN A 175 10.84 8.11 -5.60
CA GLN A 175 10.12 6.83 -5.79
C GLN A 175 11.01 5.82 -6.53
N LEU A 176 11.66 6.25 -7.61
CA LEU A 176 12.57 5.42 -8.39
C LEU A 176 13.78 4.96 -7.57
N GLU A 177 14.42 5.87 -6.81
CA GLU A 177 15.53 5.52 -5.91
C GLU A 177 15.14 4.40 -4.91
N LEU A 178 13.92 4.45 -4.36
CA LEU A 178 13.44 3.42 -3.45
C LEU A 178 13.25 2.08 -4.16
N ILE A 179 12.67 2.08 -5.37
CA ILE A 179 12.54 0.87 -6.19
C ILE A 179 13.92 0.32 -6.56
N GLU A 180 14.85 1.16 -7.00
CA GLU A 180 16.22 0.77 -7.32
C GLU A 180 16.93 0.13 -6.11
N SER A 181 16.76 0.71 -4.94
CA SER A 181 17.31 0.15 -3.70
C SER A 181 16.79 -1.27 -3.43
N ILE A 182 15.49 -1.51 -3.67
CA ILE A 182 14.89 -2.84 -3.54
C ILE A 182 15.49 -3.81 -4.55
N PHE A 183 15.48 -3.45 -5.83
CA PHE A 183 15.98 -4.29 -6.91
C PHE A 183 17.45 -4.64 -6.71
N ASN A 184 18.29 -3.65 -6.37
CA ASN A 184 19.73 -3.85 -6.14
C ASN A 184 19.99 -4.79 -4.96
N LYS A 185 19.25 -4.71 -3.86
CA LYS A 185 19.43 -5.61 -2.71
C LYS A 185 19.12 -7.07 -3.09
N PHE A 186 18.01 -7.31 -3.81
CA PHE A 186 17.66 -8.65 -4.26
C PHE A 186 18.63 -9.17 -5.31
N TYR A 187 19.04 -8.33 -6.26
CA TYR A 187 20.00 -8.70 -7.31
C TYR A 187 21.38 -9.03 -6.73
N SER A 188 21.86 -8.22 -5.77
CA SER A 188 23.13 -8.49 -5.07
C SER A 188 23.08 -9.84 -4.37
N LYS A 189 21.99 -10.13 -3.66
CA LYS A 189 21.81 -11.43 -2.98
C LYS A 189 21.77 -12.60 -3.97
N TYR A 190 21.08 -12.43 -5.09
CA TYR A 190 21.07 -13.41 -6.17
C TYR A 190 22.50 -13.67 -6.71
N SER A 191 23.27 -12.61 -6.96
CA SER A 191 24.64 -12.72 -7.48
C SER A 191 25.58 -13.47 -6.54
N GLU A 192 25.39 -13.36 -5.21
CA GLU A 192 26.14 -14.13 -4.22
C GLU A 192 25.83 -15.64 -4.29
N ILE A 193 24.58 -15.99 -4.57
CA ILE A 193 24.10 -17.39 -4.57
C ILE A 193 24.39 -18.06 -5.91
N GLY A 194 24.32 -17.33 -7.03
CA GLY A 194 24.67 -17.78 -8.37
C GLY A 194 23.76 -18.88 -8.95
N ASP A 195 22.48 -18.91 -8.62
CA ASP A 195 21.53 -19.95 -9.02
C ASP A 195 20.47 -19.38 -9.98
N GLU A 196 20.60 -19.64 -11.28
CA GLU A 196 19.68 -19.15 -12.31
C GLU A 196 18.22 -19.60 -12.10
N GLN A 197 18.00 -20.77 -11.49
CA GLN A 197 16.65 -21.26 -11.23
C GLN A 197 15.90 -20.38 -10.24
N MET A 198 16.61 -19.56 -9.46
CA MET A 198 16.02 -18.62 -8.52
C MET A 198 15.62 -17.28 -9.14
N LEU A 199 15.97 -16.97 -10.39
CA LEU A 199 15.67 -15.68 -11.02
C LEU A 199 14.16 -15.36 -11.04
N SER A 200 13.34 -16.36 -11.24
CA SER A 200 11.87 -16.18 -11.20
C SER A 200 11.38 -15.74 -9.81
N LEU A 201 11.92 -16.35 -8.75
CA LEU A 201 11.60 -15.99 -7.37
C LEU A 201 12.13 -14.58 -7.02
N VAL A 202 13.35 -14.28 -7.47
CA VAL A 202 13.96 -12.95 -7.28
C VAL A 202 13.10 -11.88 -7.91
N ALA A 203 12.65 -12.09 -9.16
CA ALA A 203 11.74 -11.16 -9.85
C ALA A 203 10.42 -10.99 -9.07
N HIS A 204 9.85 -12.10 -8.60
CA HIS A 204 8.63 -12.07 -7.78
C HIS A 204 8.82 -11.21 -6.52
N TYR A 205 9.89 -11.42 -5.77
CA TYR A 205 10.14 -10.63 -4.54
C TYR A 205 10.47 -9.17 -4.83
N MET A 206 11.21 -8.87 -5.90
CA MET A 206 11.46 -7.50 -6.33
C MET A 206 10.17 -6.75 -6.59
N VAL A 207 9.31 -7.32 -7.45
CA VAL A 207 8.04 -6.71 -7.84
C VAL A 207 7.10 -6.61 -6.65
N SER A 208 6.93 -7.68 -5.87
CA SER A 208 6.09 -7.69 -4.67
C SER A 208 6.50 -6.59 -3.68
N LYS A 209 7.79 -6.46 -3.42
CA LYS A 209 8.27 -5.45 -2.48
C LYS A 209 8.11 -4.04 -3.04
N ALA A 210 8.36 -3.84 -4.34
CA ALA A 210 8.13 -2.55 -5.00
C ALA A 210 6.64 -2.14 -4.95
N MET A 211 5.72 -3.08 -5.18
CA MET A 211 4.29 -2.84 -5.05
C MET A 211 3.89 -2.45 -3.62
N ASN A 212 4.49 -3.09 -2.61
CA ASN A 212 4.25 -2.70 -1.22
C ASN A 212 4.70 -1.26 -0.92
N TYR A 213 5.85 -0.83 -1.44
CA TYR A 213 6.30 0.57 -1.33
C TYR A 213 5.44 1.52 -2.15
N GLY A 214 4.96 1.05 -3.28
CA GLY A 214 4.07 1.79 -4.16
C GLY A 214 2.79 2.27 -3.52
N GLN A 215 2.38 1.66 -2.43
CA GLN A 215 1.23 2.11 -1.64
C GLN A 215 1.44 3.50 -1.02
N PHE A 216 2.68 3.98 -0.94
CA PHE A 216 3.04 5.32 -0.52
C PHE A 216 3.42 6.24 -1.68
N PHE A 217 3.23 5.82 -2.93
CA PHE A 217 3.56 6.61 -4.10
C PHE A 217 2.29 7.18 -4.74
N LYS A 218 2.39 8.42 -5.18
CA LYS A 218 1.32 9.09 -5.91
C LYS A 218 1.93 10.04 -6.93
N SER A 219 1.19 10.33 -7.99
CA SER A 219 1.60 11.28 -9.00
C SER A 219 1.76 12.69 -8.42
N LYS A 220 2.66 13.49 -9.01
CA LYS A 220 3.00 14.85 -8.57
C LYS A 220 1.79 15.78 -8.56
N GLU A 221 0.81 15.54 -9.43
CA GLU A 221 -0.41 16.33 -9.52
C GLU A 221 -1.23 16.32 -8.24
N PHE A 222 -1.09 15.28 -7.41
CA PHE A 222 -1.79 15.13 -6.14
C PHE A 222 -1.01 15.63 -4.92
N GLU A 223 0.17 16.24 -5.09
CA GLU A 223 1.02 16.69 -3.98
C GLU A 223 0.31 17.68 -3.03
N ILE A 224 -0.68 18.40 -3.55
CA ILE A 224 -1.50 19.35 -2.78
C ILE A 224 -2.34 18.68 -1.70
N GLU A 225 -2.56 17.37 -1.78
CA GLU A 225 -3.27 16.61 -0.75
C GLU A 225 -2.43 16.44 0.52
N GLU A 226 -1.09 16.57 0.42
CA GLU A 226 -0.15 16.38 1.54
C GLU A 226 -0.48 15.14 2.35
N GLU A 227 -0.63 14.00 1.64
CA GLU A 227 -1.26 12.80 2.18
C GLU A 227 -0.35 12.04 3.15
N TYR A 228 -0.95 11.55 4.22
CA TYR A 228 -0.38 10.60 5.17
C TYR A 228 -1.26 9.36 5.22
N ARG A 229 -0.68 8.17 5.07
CA ARG A 229 -1.44 6.91 4.99
C ARG A 229 -1.20 6.01 6.18
N PHE A 230 -2.29 5.37 6.62
CA PHE A 230 -2.26 4.14 7.41
C PHE A 230 -2.66 2.99 6.50
N ILE A 231 -1.79 1.99 6.37
CA ILE A 231 -1.98 0.84 5.48
C ILE A 231 -2.02 -0.43 6.30
N PHE A 232 -3.08 -1.20 6.10
CA PHE A 232 -3.33 -2.46 6.77
C PHE A 232 -3.16 -3.59 5.77
N SER A 233 -2.11 -4.39 5.91
CA SER A 233 -1.88 -5.55 5.06
C SER A 233 -2.37 -6.81 5.75
N THR A 234 -3.25 -7.56 5.07
CA THR A 234 -3.72 -8.86 5.51
C THR A 234 -3.12 -9.94 4.62
N TYR A 235 -2.51 -10.95 5.23
CA TYR A 235 -2.07 -12.13 4.50
C TYR A 235 -3.12 -13.22 4.65
N LEU A 236 -3.67 -13.70 3.54
CA LEU A 236 -4.53 -14.88 3.54
C LEU A 236 -3.63 -16.11 3.74
N LEU A 237 -3.51 -16.56 4.98
CA LEU A 237 -2.98 -17.86 5.27
C LEU A 237 -4.18 -18.84 5.25
N ASP A 238 -4.04 -19.93 4.51
CA ASP A 238 -5.00 -21.01 4.33
C ASP A 238 -6.11 -20.79 3.30
N GLY A 239 -5.76 -20.77 2.00
CA GLY A 239 -6.58 -21.34 0.90
C GLY A 239 -8.10 -21.13 0.89
N GLN A 240 -8.64 -20.27 1.74
CA GLN A 240 -10.04 -19.87 1.71
C GLN A 240 -10.16 -18.63 0.84
N ASP A 241 -10.48 -18.88 -0.40
CA ASP A 241 -10.90 -17.91 -1.37
C ASP A 241 -12.15 -17.17 -0.85
N ASN A 242 -11.98 -15.91 -0.52
CA ASN A 242 -13.07 -14.99 -0.22
C ASN A 242 -13.14 -13.87 -1.26
N SER A 243 -12.69 -14.15 -2.50
CA SER A 243 -12.67 -13.21 -3.62
C SER A 243 -14.07 -12.73 -4.06
N GLU A 244 -15.15 -13.29 -3.51
CA GLU A 244 -16.52 -12.91 -3.84
C GLU A 244 -17.13 -11.86 -2.89
N LYS A 245 -16.42 -11.41 -1.84
CA LYS A 245 -17.01 -10.51 -0.86
C LYS A 245 -16.22 -9.19 -0.81
N GLY A 246 -16.67 -8.27 -1.67
CA GLY A 246 -16.29 -6.86 -1.52
C GLY A 246 -16.73 -6.35 -0.14
N ILE A 247 -15.85 -5.67 0.58
CA ILE A 247 -16.23 -4.91 1.77
C ILE A 247 -17.01 -3.69 1.27
N PRO A 248 -18.24 -3.44 1.73
CA PRO A 248 -18.98 -2.25 1.29
C PRO A 248 -18.21 -0.99 1.64
N CYS A 249 -18.06 -0.11 0.66
CA CYS A 249 -17.54 1.25 0.84
C CYS A 249 -18.54 2.14 1.56
#